data_2168165c615130e9518927d7810394ea
#
_entry.id   2168165c615130e9518927d7810394ea
#
_cell.length_a   1.000
_cell.length_b   1.000
_cell.length_c   1.000
_cell.angle_alpha   90.00
_cell.angle_beta   90.00
_cell.angle_gamma   90.00
#
_symmetry.space_group_name_H-M   'P 1'
#
loop_
_entity.id
_entity.type
_entity.pdbx_description
1 polymer ?
#
loop_
_entity_poly.entity_id
_entity_poly.type
_entity_poly.pdbx_seq_one_letter_code
_entity_poly.pdbx_strand_id
1 'polypeptide(L)'
;MNLNNIYVKTVGIVSLSCGILGEDSVQHEVKIGIERLKKFGLNVKFMEHSRKGLSYISEHPEKRAEDLINAFKDDSIDMILCAIGGDDTYKLLPYLFDNDELKRVVKQKNFLGFSDTTMNHLMLHKLGIKTFYGQSFLADLCELDKCMLPYTEKYFVELIRTGKIKKNRAKRCMV
;
A
#
# COMPACT_ATOMS: atom_id res chain seq x y z
N MET A 1 -16.79 0.14 -19.10
CA MET A 1 -15.52 0.87 -18.92
C MET A 1 -14.45 0.16 -19.73
N ASN A 2 -13.73 0.86 -20.60
CA ASN A 2 -12.70 0.25 -21.44
C ASN A 2 -11.44 -0.01 -20.57
N LEU A 3 -11.15 -1.28 -20.28
CA LEU A 3 -10.06 -1.71 -19.37
C LEU A 3 -8.68 -1.74 -20.07
N ASN A 4 -8.58 -1.32 -21.33
CA ASN A 4 -7.42 -1.55 -22.19
C ASN A 4 -6.21 -0.62 -21.92
N ASN A 5 -6.26 0.29 -20.93
CA ASN A 5 -5.15 1.19 -20.63
C ASN A 5 -5.02 1.40 -19.09
N ILE A 6 -4.73 0.33 -18.35
CA ILE A 6 -4.42 0.43 -16.93
C ILE A 6 -2.90 0.38 -16.78
N TYR A 7 -2.30 1.41 -16.19
CA TYR A 7 -0.87 1.49 -15.88
C TYR A 7 -0.47 0.49 -14.79
N VAL A 8 -1.31 0.36 -13.73
CA VAL A 8 -1.13 -0.60 -12.63
C VAL A 8 -1.99 -1.83 -12.92
N LYS A 9 -1.40 -3.01 -12.97
CA LYS A 9 -2.11 -4.29 -13.16
C LYS A 9 -2.16 -5.13 -11.89
N THR A 10 -1.12 -5.07 -11.08
CA THR A 10 -1.00 -5.85 -9.85
C THR A 10 -0.61 -4.97 -8.67
N VAL A 11 -1.36 -5.12 -7.58
CA VAL A 11 -1.11 -4.45 -6.31
C VAL A 11 -0.56 -5.45 -5.30
N GLY A 12 0.62 -5.18 -4.76
CA GLY A 12 1.21 -5.89 -3.62
C GLY A 12 0.79 -5.23 -2.31
N ILE A 13 0.15 -5.97 -1.42
CA ILE A 13 -0.28 -5.48 -0.09
C ILE A 13 0.78 -5.85 0.95
N VAL A 14 1.24 -4.85 1.70
CA VAL A 14 2.27 -4.99 2.75
C VAL A 14 1.75 -4.47 4.09
N SER A 15 2.07 -5.15 5.20
CA SER A 15 1.84 -4.68 6.57
C SER A 15 3.17 -4.21 7.18
N LEU A 16 3.53 -2.95 6.95
CA LEU A 16 4.83 -2.39 7.37
C LEU A 16 4.82 -1.82 8.78
N SER A 17 3.64 -1.70 9.39
CA SER A 17 3.45 -1.17 10.74
C SER A 17 2.50 -2.08 11.52
N CYS A 18 1.19 -1.83 11.50
CA CYS A 18 0.20 -2.62 12.22
C CYS A 18 -0.17 -3.91 11.47
N GLY A 19 -0.27 -5.02 12.21
CA GLY A 19 -0.59 -6.36 11.68
C GLY A 19 -2.09 -6.71 11.64
N ILE A 20 -2.98 -5.74 11.87
CA ILE A 20 -4.43 -5.99 11.98
C ILE A 20 -5.03 -6.68 10.75
N LEU A 21 -4.38 -6.57 9.58
CA LEU A 21 -4.83 -7.22 8.35
C LEU A 21 -4.95 -8.75 8.48
N GLY A 22 -4.24 -9.36 9.41
CA GLY A 22 -4.28 -10.81 9.70
C GLY A 22 -5.36 -11.22 10.70
N GLU A 23 -6.02 -10.29 11.36
CA GLU A 23 -7.00 -10.59 12.40
C GLU A 23 -8.37 -10.98 11.83
N ASP A 24 -9.05 -11.93 12.47
CA ASP A 24 -10.37 -12.41 12.04
C ASP A 24 -11.42 -11.29 12.03
N SER A 25 -11.28 -10.32 12.94
CA SER A 25 -12.21 -9.19 13.09
C SER A 25 -12.36 -8.33 11.84
N VAL A 26 -11.33 -8.26 10.96
CA VAL A 26 -11.35 -7.42 9.75
C VAL A 26 -11.48 -8.21 8.45
N GLN A 27 -11.65 -9.54 8.50
CA GLN A 27 -11.64 -10.36 7.27
C GLN A 27 -12.81 -10.06 6.32
N HIS A 28 -13.95 -9.62 6.84
CA HIS A 28 -15.07 -9.22 5.99
C HIS A 28 -14.77 -7.92 5.22
N GLU A 29 -14.09 -6.97 5.86
CA GLU A 29 -13.60 -5.72 5.24
C GLU A 29 -12.55 -6.01 4.17
N VAL A 30 -11.62 -6.92 4.48
CA VAL A 30 -10.59 -7.39 3.53
C VAL A 30 -11.23 -7.95 2.26
N LYS A 31 -12.32 -8.72 2.37
CA LYS A 31 -13.06 -9.22 1.21
C LYS A 31 -13.61 -8.08 0.35
N ILE A 32 -14.20 -7.06 0.98
CA ILE A 32 -14.70 -5.86 0.28
C ILE A 32 -13.58 -5.18 -0.49
N GLY A 33 -12.43 -4.95 0.15
CA GLY A 33 -11.27 -4.32 -0.50
C GLY A 33 -10.73 -5.11 -1.70
N ILE A 34 -10.63 -6.43 -1.56
CA ILE A 34 -10.22 -7.32 -2.66
C ILE A 34 -11.20 -7.22 -3.83
N GLU A 35 -12.51 -7.26 -3.56
CA GLU A 35 -13.54 -7.16 -4.61
C GLU A 35 -13.50 -5.81 -5.32
N ARG A 36 -13.26 -4.71 -4.59
CA ARG A 36 -13.10 -3.37 -5.18
C ARG A 36 -11.89 -3.30 -6.10
N LEU A 37 -10.73 -3.79 -5.63
CA LEU A 37 -9.52 -3.85 -6.47
C LEU A 37 -9.77 -4.68 -7.74
N LYS A 38 -10.42 -5.83 -7.63
CA LYS A 38 -10.81 -6.65 -8.78
C LYS A 38 -11.77 -5.94 -9.73
N LYS A 39 -12.76 -5.20 -9.21
CA LYS A 39 -13.68 -4.37 -10.04
C LYS A 39 -12.93 -3.27 -10.81
N PHE A 40 -11.82 -2.77 -10.29
CA PHE A 40 -10.93 -1.86 -11.03
C PHE A 40 -10.04 -2.58 -12.05
N GLY A 41 -10.11 -3.90 -12.16
CA GLY A 41 -9.30 -4.72 -13.08
C GLY A 41 -7.91 -5.05 -12.55
N LEU A 42 -7.70 -4.96 -11.23
CA LEU A 42 -6.41 -5.20 -10.60
C LEU A 42 -6.29 -6.62 -10.04
N ASN A 43 -5.11 -7.22 -10.18
CA ASN A 43 -4.71 -8.39 -9.41
C ASN A 43 -4.24 -7.94 -8.02
N VAL A 44 -4.54 -8.75 -7.01
CA VAL A 44 -4.15 -8.48 -5.61
C VAL A 44 -3.20 -9.57 -5.15
N LYS A 45 -2.05 -9.18 -4.64
CA LYS A 45 -1.04 -10.06 -4.08
C LYS A 45 -0.72 -9.62 -2.65
N PHE A 46 -1.06 -10.45 -1.67
CA PHE A 46 -0.61 -10.23 -0.29
C PHE A 46 0.82 -10.72 -0.16
N MET A 47 1.69 -9.89 0.41
CA MET A 47 3.05 -10.33 0.70
C MET A 47 3.02 -11.37 1.81
N GLU A 48 4.04 -12.19 1.88
CA GLU A 48 4.08 -13.44 2.65
C GLU A 48 3.67 -13.27 4.13
N HIS A 49 4.16 -12.20 4.76
CA HIS A 49 3.92 -11.95 6.18
C HIS A 49 2.78 -10.97 6.44
N SER A 50 2.26 -10.30 5.42
CA SER A 50 1.31 -9.18 5.57
C SER A 50 0.01 -9.53 6.31
N ARG A 51 -0.36 -10.82 6.38
CA ARG A 51 -1.57 -11.34 7.04
C ARG A 51 -1.29 -12.26 8.23
N LYS A 52 -0.15 -12.11 8.89
CA LYS A 52 0.25 -12.96 10.03
C LYS A 52 -0.31 -12.50 11.38
N GLY A 53 -1.04 -11.39 11.45
CA GLY A 53 -1.69 -10.89 12.66
C GLY A 53 -0.83 -9.90 13.46
N LEU A 54 -1.46 -9.30 14.47
CA LEU A 54 -0.88 -8.20 15.26
C LEU A 54 0.41 -8.61 15.98
N SER A 55 0.37 -9.74 16.69
CA SER A 55 1.52 -10.20 17.48
C SER A 55 2.72 -10.46 16.59
N TYR A 56 2.54 -11.28 15.52
CA TYR A 56 3.61 -11.62 14.61
C TYR A 56 4.25 -10.37 13.97
N ILE A 57 3.45 -9.48 13.44
CA ILE A 57 3.93 -8.25 12.76
C ILE A 57 4.67 -7.35 13.73
N SER A 58 4.20 -7.22 14.98
CA SER A 58 4.88 -6.43 16.02
C SER A 58 6.23 -7.02 16.42
N GLU A 59 6.33 -8.34 16.53
CA GLU A 59 7.51 -9.05 17.01
C GLU A 59 8.59 -9.26 15.91
N HIS A 60 8.20 -9.16 14.63
CA HIS A 60 9.06 -9.48 13.48
C HIS A 60 9.24 -8.31 12.50
N PRO A 61 9.92 -7.21 12.91
CA PRO A 61 10.20 -6.10 11.98
C PRO A 61 11.06 -6.51 10.78
N GLU A 62 11.93 -7.52 10.93
CA GLU A 62 12.72 -8.11 9.83
C GLU A 62 11.83 -8.72 8.74
N LYS A 63 10.71 -9.34 9.11
CA LYS A 63 9.77 -9.95 8.17
C LYS A 63 8.94 -8.91 7.42
N ARG A 64 8.62 -7.79 8.08
CA ARG A 64 7.99 -6.64 7.42
C ARG A 64 8.94 -6.02 6.39
N ALA A 65 10.21 -5.88 6.74
CA ALA A 65 11.25 -5.40 5.82
C ALA A 65 11.46 -6.35 4.64
N GLU A 66 11.47 -7.66 4.89
CA GLU A 66 11.53 -8.70 3.86
C GLU A 66 10.37 -8.59 2.87
N ASP A 67 9.14 -8.40 3.35
CA ASP A 67 7.97 -8.18 2.51
C ASP A 67 8.13 -6.95 1.60
N LEU A 68 8.64 -5.84 2.12
CA LEU A 68 8.88 -4.63 1.32
C LEU A 68 9.95 -4.88 0.25
N ILE A 69 11.06 -5.53 0.61
CA ILE A 69 12.14 -5.90 -0.31
C ILE A 69 11.61 -6.81 -1.41
N ASN A 70 10.84 -7.85 -1.05
CA ASN A 70 10.26 -8.79 -1.99
C ASN A 70 9.22 -8.15 -2.90
N ALA A 71 8.42 -7.21 -2.39
CA ALA A 71 7.49 -6.43 -3.21
C ALA A 71 8.21 -5.57 -4.27
N PHE A 72 9.41 -5.05 -3.96
CA PHE A 72 10.24 -4.36 -4.95
C PHE A 72 10.92 -5.32 -5.95
N LYS A 73 11.35 -6.49 -5.50
CA LYS A 73 11.97 -7.53 -6.36
C LYS A 73 10.98 -8.12 -7.36
N ASP A 74 9.73 -8.27 -6.98
CA ASP A 74 8.70 -8.92 -7.81
C ASP A 74 8.27 -8.03 -8.97
N ASP A 75 8.72 -8.37 -10.19
CA ASP A 75 8.40 -7.63 -11.42
C ASP A 75 6.91 -7.67 -11.80
N SER A 76 6.15 -8.60 -11.24
CA SER A 76 4.70 -8.66 -11.48
C SER A 76 3.92 -7.60 -10.69
N ILE A 77 4.52 -6.98 -9.66
CA ILE A 77 3.90 -5.96 -8.82
C ILE A 77 4.20 -4.56 -9.39
N ASP A 78 3.17 -3.81 -9.77
CA ASP A 78 3.28 -2.44 -10.27
C ASP A 78 3.11 -1.40 -9.17
N MET A 79 2.33 -1.73 -8.14
CA MET A 79 2.02 -0.86 -7.01
C MET A 79 2.18 -1.60 -5.69
N ILE A 80 2.78 -0.94 -4.71
CA ILE A 80 2.86 -1.40 -3.32
C ILE A 80 1.89 -0.54 -2.50
N LEU A 81 0.94 -1.18 -1.84
CA LEU A 81 -0.08 -0.53 -1.04
C LEU A 81 0.06 -0.99 0.42
N CYS A 82 0.27 -0.05 1.33
CA CYS A 82 0.29 -0.34 2.76
C CYS A 82 -1.09 -0.78 3.23
N ALA A 83 -1.14 -1.81 4.08
CA ALA A 83 -2.38 -2.31 4.67
C ALA A 83 -3.05 -1.25 5.51
N ILE A 84 -2.30 -0.65 6.41
CA ILE A 84 -2.70 0.44 7.30
C ILE A 84 -1.44 1.09 7.89
N GLY A 85 -1.59 2.20 8.62
CA GLY A 85 -0.55 2.77 9.47
C GLY A 85 -0.33 1.97 10.76
N GLY A 86 0.12 2.63 11.82
CA GLY A 86 0.46 2.10 13.13
C GLY A 86 1.37 3.07 13.86
N ASP A 87 2.45 2.58 14.49
CA ASP A 87 3.31 3.40 15.34
C ASP A 87 4.79 2.98 15.39
N ASP A 88 5.20 1.95 14.68
CA ASP A 88 6.55 1.37 14.85
C ASP A 88 7.29 1.01 13.55
N THR A 89 6.85 1.53 12.41
CA THR A 89 7.49 1.21 11.12
C THR A 89 8.96 1.67 11.05
N TYR A 90 9.40 2.58 11.92
CA TYR A 90 10.80 2.97 12.04
C TYR A 90 11.73 1.78 12.40
N LYS A 91 11.19 0.74 13.04
CA LYS A 91 11.94 -0.48 13.38
C LYS A 91 12.46 -1.24 12.16
N LEU A 92 11.95 -0.92 10.97
CA LEU A 92 12.42 -1.52 9.72
C LEU A 92 13.76 -0.95 9.25
N LEU A 93 14.18 0.23 9.76
CA LEU A 93 15.38 0.93 9.31
C LEU A 93 16.65 0.06 9.26
N PRO A 94 17.03 -0.68 10.33
CA PRO A 94 18.23 -1.50 10.29
C PRO A 94 18.19 -2.55 9.17
N TYR A 95 17.06 -3.24 9.02
CA TYR A 95 16.91 -4.33 8.05
C TYR A 95 16.88 -3.85 6.59
N LEU A 96 16.50 -2.59 6.37
CA LEU A 96 16.41 -2.01 5.03
C LEU A 96 17.71 -1.30 4.59
N PHE A 97 18.48 -0.76 5.56
CA PHE A 97 19.59 0.14 5.24
C PHE A 97 20.98 -0.34 5.69
N ASP A 98 21.12 -1.11 6.78
CA ASP A 98 22.44 -1.47 7.30
C ASP A 98 23.30 -2.25 6.28
N ASN A 99 22.68 -3.04 5.42
CA ASN A 99 23.32 -3.79 4.35
C ASN A 99 22.95 -3.28 2.95
N ASP A 100 22.41 -2.08 2.82
CA ASP A 100 21.90 -1.52 1.54
C ASP A 100 20.86 -2.42 0.83
N GLU A 101 20.16 -3.29 1.57
CA GLU A 101 19.24 -4.27 0.99
C GLU A 101 18.16 -3.61 0.14
N LEU A 102 17.49 -2.59 0.69
CA LEU A 102 16.45 -1.88 -0.04
C LEU A 102 17.03 -1.14 -1.26
N LYS A 103 18.20 -0.51 -1.11
CA LYS A 103 18.85 0.25 -2.18
C LYS A 103 19.21 -0.61 -3.39
N ARG A 104 19.57 -1.89 -3.17
CA ARG A 104 19.92 -2.81 -4.25
C ARG A 104 18.74 -3.25 -5.11
N VAL A 105 17.53 -3.24 -4.53
CA VAL A 105 16.34 -3.80 -5.19
C VAL A 105 15.32 -2.75 -5.58
N VAL A 106 15.40 -1.56 -4.98
CA VAL A 106 14.42 -0.50 -5.20
C VAL A 106 14.44 -0.04 -6.65
N LYS A 107 13.25 0.04 -7.22
CA LYS A 107 12.99 0.57 -8.55
C LYS A 107 11.69 1.35 -8.53
N GLN A 108 11.47 2.19 -9.53
CA GLN A 108 10.27 3.02 -9.56
C GLN A 108 9.02 2.16 -9.64
N LYS A 109 8.29 2.06 -8.51
CA LYS A 109 6.94 1.51 -8.37
C LYS A 109 6.07 2.52 -7.65
N ASN A 110 4.77 2.48 -7.89
CA ASN A 110 3.83 3.29 -7.11
C ASN A 110 3.76 2.74 -5.68
N PHE A 111 4.13 3.55 -4.71
CA PHE A 111 4.00 3.22 -3.28
C PHE A 111 2.97 4.14 -2.65
N LEU A 112 1.97 3.55 -1.98
CA LEU A 112 0.88 4.23 -1.30
C LEU A 112 0.81 3.84 0.17
N GLY A 113 0.57 4.84 1.01
CA GLY A 113 0.36 4.70 2.45
C GLY A 113 0.22 6.07 3.09
N PHE A 114 -0.07 6.12 4.38
CA PHE A 114 -0.12 7.34 5.18
C PHE A 114 0.04 7.03 6.68
N SER A 115 -0.05 8.07 7.52
CA SER A 115 0.13 7.93 8.98
C SER A 115 1.53 7.44 9.30
N ASP A 116 1.70 6.41 10.13
CA ASP A 116 3.02 5.88 10.52
C ASP A 116 3.87 5.46 9.31
N THR A 117 3.25 4.94 8.24
CA THR A 117 3.99 4.61 7.00
C THR A 117 4.62 5.82 6.30
N THR A 118 4.44 7.05 6.82
CA THR A 118 5.20 8.24 6.40
C THR A 118 6.71 7.98 6.49
N MET A 119 7.15 7.23 7.47
CA MET A 119 8.57 6.84 7.58
C MET A 119 9.04 6.06 6.35
N ASN A 120 8.20 5.17 5.82
CA ASN A 120 8.53 4.43 4.59
C ASN A 120 8.59 5.36 3.36
N HIS A 121 7.73 6.39 3.29
CA HIS A 121 7.84 7.43 2.25
C HIS A 121 9.18 8.17 2.33
N LEU A 122 9.63 8.53 3.53
CA LEU A 122 10.92 9.19 3.74
C LEU A 122 12.09 8.25 3.37
N MET A 123 12.02 6.98 3.76
CA MET A 123 13.00 5.96 3.38
C MET A 123 13.14 5.84 1.86
N LEU A 124 12.01 5.73 1.16
CA LEU A 124 11.97 5.61 -0.29
C LEU A 124 12.40 6.91 -0.99
N HIS A 125 12.01 8.07 -0.46
CA HIS A 125 12.45 9.37 -0.95
C HIS A 125 13.97 9.52 -0.88
N LYS A 126 14.60 9.08 0.23
CA LYS A 126 16.07 9.05 0.37
C LYS A 126 16.76 8.25 -0.75
N LEU A 127 16.07 7.25 -1.29
CA LEU A 127 16.54 6.41 -2.40
C LEU A 127 16.07 6.93 -3.79
N GLY A 128 15.48 8.13 -3.86
CA GLY A 128 15.05 8.75 -5.11
C GLY A 128 13.73 8.25 -5.67
N ILE A 129 12.96 7.47 -4.90
CA ILE A 129 11.67 6.94 -5.32
C ILE A 129 10.56 7.96 -5.06
N LYS A 130 9.75 8.22 -6.06
CA LYS A 130 8.52 9.01 -5.92
C LYS A 130 7.40 8.14 -5.35
N THR A 131 6.76 8.62 -4.30
CA THR A 131 5.68 7.93 -3.62
C THR A 131 4.41 8.79 -3.58
N PHE A 132 3.26 8.19 -3.27
CA PHE A 132 1.97 8.88 -3.18
C PHE A 132 1.45 8.75 -1.75
N TYR A 133 1.43 9.86 -1.03
CA TYR A 133 0.89 9.92 0.32
C TYR A 133 -0.63 10.03 0.29
N GLY A 134 -1.33 9.17 1.01
CA GLY A 134 -2.78 9.29 1.13
C GLY A 134 -3.48 7.97 1.47
N GLN A 135 -3.68 7.08 0.53
CA GLN A 135 -4.56 5.92 0.72
C GLN A 135 -3.85 4.71 1.32
N SER A 136 -4.60 3.90 2.09
CA SER A 136 -4.20 2.58 2.52
C SER A 136 -5.29 1.54 2.19
N PHE A 137 -4.94 0.26 2.30
CA PHE A 137 -5.87 -0.80 1.93
C PHE A 137 -7.09 -0.84 2.85
N LEU A 138 -6.88 -0.94 4.18
CA LEU A 138 -7.99 -1.09 5.14
C LEU A 138 -8.81 0.19 5.32
N ALA A 139 -8.16 1.35 5.43
CA ALA A 139 -8.91 2.58 5.71
C ALA A 139 -9.70 3.12 4.52
N ASP A 140 -9.26 2.80 3.29
CA ASP A 140 -9.87 3.41 2.10
C ASP A 140 -10.55 2.39 1.17
N LEU A 141 -9.85 1.29 0.87
CA LEU A 141 -10.37 0.28 -0.06
C LEU A 141 -11.34 -0.69 0.62
N CYS A 142 -11.18 -0.91 1.92
CA CYS A 142 -11.99 -1.83 2.71
C CYS A 142 -13.15 -1.17 3.46
N GLU A 143 -13.41 0.12 3.22
CA GLU A 143 -14.50 0.84 3.88
C GLU A 143 -15.83 0.09 3.76
N LEU A 144 -16.59 0.05 4.87
CA LEU A 144 -17.84 -0.75 4.99
C LEU A 144 -19.01 -0.22 4.16
N ASP A 145 -18.97 1.03 3.70
CA ASP A 145 -20.05 1.57 2.87
C ASP A 145 -20.16 0.85 1.53
N LYS A 146 -21.30 0.96 0.87
CA LYS A 146 -21.57 0.38 -0.46
C LYS A 146 -20.53 0.79 -1.51
N CYS A 147 -20.03 2.01 -1.42
CA CYS A 147 -19.06 2.59 -2.35
C CYS A 147 -17.89 3.21 -1.57
N MET A 148 -16.74 3.31 -2.23
CA MET A 148 -15.66 4.16 -1.72
C MET A 148 -16.11 5.62 -1.69
N LEU A 149 -15.48 6.42 -0.82
CA LEU A 149 -15.66 7.87 -0.85
C LEU A 149 -15.33 8.39 -2.26
N PRO A 150 -16.22 9.19 -2.89
CA PRO A 150 -16.03 9.59 -4.29
C PRO A 150 -14.71 10.30 -4.58
N TYR A 151 -14.19 11.05 -3.61
CA TYR A 151 -12.90 11.72 -3.73
C TYR A 151 -11.75 10.71 -3.74
N THR A 152 -11.77 9.75 -2.83
CA THR A 152 -10.80 8.66 -2.72
C THR A 152 -10.78 7.81 -3.99
N GLU A 153 -11.95 7.37 -4.44
CA GLU A 153 -12.10 6.57 -5.66
C GLU A 153 -11.54 7.31 -6.89
N LYS A 154 -11.90 8.58 -7.06
CA LYS A 154 -11.45 9.40 -8.19
C LYS A 154 -9.93 9.41 -8.33
N TYR A 155 -9.21 9.70 -7.25
CA TYR A 155 -7.75 9.81 -7.31
C TYR A 155 -7.05 8.47 -7.32
N PHE A 156 -7.62 7.45 -6.69
CA PHE A 156 -7.14 6.08 -6.83
C PHE A 156 -7.24 5.60 -8.29
N VAL A 157 -8.40 5.80 -8.92
CA VAL A 157 -8.61 5.43 -10.34
C VAL A 157 -7.67 6.23 -11.26
N GLU A 158 -7.46 7.52 -11.02
CA GLU A 158 -6.50 8.31 -11.80
C GLU A 158 -5.09 7.73 -11.68
N LEU A 159 -4.66 7.40 -10.46
CA LEU A 159 -3.33 6.83 -10.20
C LEU A 159 -3.12 5.48 -10.88
N ILE A 160 -4.05 4.53 -10.73
CA ILE A 160 -3.90 3.19 -11.33
C ILE A 160 -3.95 3.22 -12.85
N ARG A 161 -4.62 4.20 -13.44
CA ARG A 161 -4.69 4.35 -14.90
C ARG A 161 -3.48 5.06 -15.51
N THR A 162 -2.95 6.05 -14.81
CA THR A 162 -1.94 6.94 -15.40
C THR A 162 -0.57 6.84 -14.75
N GLY A 163 -0.44 6.16 -13.61
CA GLY A 163 0.75 6.15 -12.77
C GLY A 163 1.07 7.50 -12.12
N LYS A 164 0.13 8.48 -12.19
CA LYS A 164 0.34 9.86 -11.74
C LYS A 164 -0.96 10.45 -11.22
N ILE A 165 -0.84 11.45 -10.37
CA ILE A 165 -1.93 12.35 -9.99
C ILE A 165 -1.58 13.73 -10.57
N LYS A 166 -2.36 14.20 -11.56
CA LYS A 166 -2.05 15.44 -12.31
C LYS A 166 -2.20 16.67 -11.45
N LYS A 167 -3.29 16.78 -10.68
CA LYS A 167 -3.57 17.91 -9.78
C LYS A 167 -4.57 17.49 -8.72
N ASN A 168 -4.13 17.45 -7.49
CA ASN A 168 -5.02 17.23 -6.36
C ASN A 168 -5.71 18.58 -6.01
N ARG A 169 -7.04 18.65 -6.15
CA ARG A 169 -7.83 19.82 -5.74
C ARG A 169 -8.64 19.45 -4.52
N ALA A 170 -8.48 20.19 -3.43
CA ALA A 170 -9.34 20.06 -2.28
C ALA A 170 -10.82 20.18 -2.69
N LYS A 171 -11.66 19.27 -2.20
CA LYS A 171 -13.11 19.41 -2.32
C LYS A 171 -13.51 20.56 -1.40
N ARG A 172 -14.21 21.57 -1.91
CA ARG A 172 -14.89 22.53 -1.03
C ARG A 172 -15.88 21.74 -0.20
N CYS A 173 -15.67 21.63 1.11
CA CYS A 173 -16.73 21.25 2.01
C CYS A 173 -17.84 22.32 1.84
N MET A 174 -18.99 21.94 1.34
CA MET A 174 -20.19 22.74 1.56
C MET A 174 -20.54 22.50 3.03
N VAL A 175 -20.34 23.51 3.84
CA VAL A 175 -20.86 23.62 5.21
C VAL A 175 -22.37 23.75 5.13
#